data_31972953cf36d49a12bac35a80b78285
#
_entry.id   31972953cf36d49a12bac35a80b78285
#
_cell.length_a   1.000
_cell.length_b   1.000
_cell.length_c   1.000
_cell.angle_alpha   90.00
_cell.angle_beta   90.00
_cell.angle_gamma   90.00
#
_symmetry.space_group_name_H-M   'P 1'
#
loop_
_entity.id
_entity.type
_entity.pdbx_description
1 polymer ?
#
loop_
_entity_poly.entity_id
_entity_poly.type
_entity_poly.pdbx_seq_one_letter_code
_entity_poly.pdbx_strand_id
1 'polypeptide(L)'
;MQAAAAVAGYKAQHGLPVLDAAREEAVVEKNLAALAGDEKAMAPYYEDFVRHNMALSRALQQALLGRGAVAYQGVEGAFSHIALRRLFPHARAVGFATWADVFRAVENGEAEYGVLPFENSSVGDVSEVLDLCFSHPKLCVCDVYDLPVGQNLLGVPGAALGDVKTVFSHPQALHQCAGFIKTLGLAQQEAANTALAAQEVARRGDKALAAIASEETAGLYGLCVLARNINGSEDNTTRFIVIGKALREKGNRFSLLFTVDHKAGALARVM
;
A
#
# COMPACT_ATOMS: atom_id res chain seq x y z
N MET A 1 -1.60 22.36 15.32
CA MET A 1 -1.91 22.49 13.89
C MET A 1 -1.34 23.77 13.29
N GLN A 2 -1.61 24.96 13.80
CA GLN A 2 -1.08 26.24 13.25
C GLN A 2 0.46 26.28 13.18
N ALA A 3 1.19 25.82 14.22
CA ALA A 3 2.65 25.78 14.21
C ALA A 3 3.24 24.87 13.10
N ALA A 4 2.65 23.70 12.87
CA ALA A 4 3.10 22.80 11.80
C ALA A 4 2.83 23.39 10.40
N ALA A 5 1.72 24.13 10.22
CA ALA A 5 1.42 24.83 8.97
C ALA A 5 2.41 25.99 8.71
N ALA A 6 2.77 26.76 9.75
CA ALA A 6 3.78 27.82 9.66
C ALA A 6 5.16 27.28 9.30
N VAL A 7 5.57 26.15 9.90
CA VAL A 7 6.84 25.47 9.59
C VAL A 7 6.81 24.94 8.16
N ALA A 8 5.69 24.37 7.69
CA ALA A 8 5.54 23.93 6.31
C ALA A 8 5.73 25.07 5.31
N GLY A 9 5.05 26.21 5.52
CA GLY A 9 5.20 27.40 4.69
C GLY A 9 6.63 27.93 4.63
N TYR A 10 7.29 28.01 5.79
CA TYR A 10 8.70 28.44 5.87
C TYR A 10 9.62 27.49 5.09
N LYS A 11 9.48 26.17 5.29
CA LYS A 11 10.28 25.17 4.57
C LYS A 11 10.08 25.24 3.06
N ALA A 12 8.83 25.44 2.61
CA ALA A 12 8.53 25.59 1.19
C ALA A 12 9.23 26.80 0.57
N GLN A 13 9.15 27.96 1.24
CA GLN A 13 9.75 29.20 0.77
C GLN A 13 11.28 29.12 0.67
N HIS A 14 11.92 28.33 1.54
CA HIS A 14 13.39 28.20 1.61
C HIS A 14 13.92 26.92 0.98
N GLY A 15 13.09 26.10 0.30
CA GLY A 15 13.51 24.85 -0.32
C GLY A 15 14.00 23.78 0.66
N LEU A 16 13.64 23.88 1.96
CA LEU A 16 14.11 22.98 3.00
C LEU A 16 13.31 21.67 3.00
N PRO A 17 13.96 20.51 3.28
CA PRO A 17 13.28 19.24 3.39
C PRO A 17 12.31 19.21 4.59
N VAL A 18 11.22 18.45 4.44
CA VAL A 18 10.27 18.25 5.56
C VAL A 18 10.94 17.46 6.68
N LEU A 19 11.67 16.39 6.34
CA LEU A 19 12.47 15.62 7.29
C LEU A 19 13.88 16.22 7.41
N ASP A 20 14.26 16.52 8.64
CA ASP A 20 15.63 16.86 9.03
C ASP A 20 15.96 16.01 10.26
N ALA A 21 16.55 14.84 10.01
CA ALA A 21 16.80 13.84 11.05
C ALA A 21 17.71 14.34 12.16
N ALA A 22 18.73 15.14 11.84
CA ALA A 22 19.66 15.69 12.83
C ALA A 22 18.98 16.69 13.75
N ARG A 23 18.13 17.55 13.17
CA ARG A 23 17.36 18.52 13.95
C ARG A 23 16.29 17.85 14.82
N GLU A 24 15.66 16.78 14.30
CA GLU A 24 14.67 16.04 15.09
C GLU A 24 15.30 15.35 16.29
N GLU A 25 16.47 14.73 16.12
CA GLU A 25 17.20 14.12 17.24
C GLU A 25 17.61 15.15 18.28
N ALA A 26 18.11 16.31 17.86
CA ALA A 26 18.43 17.41 18.78
C ALA A 26 17.20 17.92 19.55
N VAL A 27 16.01 17.89 18.94
CA VAL A 27 14.77 18.24 19.64
C VAL A 27 14.41 17.19 20.66
N VAL A 28 14.54 15.90 20.36
CA VAL A 28 14.30 14.81 21.32
C VAL A 28 15.25 14.92 22.50
N GLU A 29 16.56 15.02 22.26
CA GLU A 29 17.57 15.16 23.28
C GLU A 29 17.32 16.37 24.20
N LYS A 30 16.99 17.52 23.62
CA LYS A 30 16.65 18.73 24.39
C LYS A 30 15.44 18.54 25.28
N ASN A 31 14.39 17.87 24.79
CA ASN A 31 13.18 17.61 25.57
C ASN A 31 13.46 16.62 26.71
N LEU A 32 14.24 15.55 26.45
CA LEU A 32 14.61 14.58 27.48
C LEU A 32 15.52 15.19 28.55
N ALA A 33 16.44 16.06 28.14
CA ALA A 33 17.33 16.76 29.09
C ALA A 33 16.58 17.74 30.02
N ALA A 34 15.39 18.18 29.64
CA ALA A 34 14.55 19.06 30.45
C ALA A 34 13.80 18.33 31.59
N LEU A 35 13.73 16.97 31.54
CA LEU A 35 13.07 16.18 32.58
C LEU A 35 13.85 16.21 33.90
N ALA A 36 13.16 16.46 35.01
CA ALA A 36 13.75 16.58 36.34
C ALA A 36 13.07 15.64 37.34
N GLY A 37 13.81 15.26 38.38
CA GLY A 37 13.26 14.47 39.52
C GLY A 37 12.63 13.15 39.04
N ASP A 38 11.42 12.90 39.51
CA ASP A 38 10.64 11.68 39.22
C ASP A 38 10.21 11.57 37.75
N GLU A 39 10.22 12.67 37.01
CA GLU A 39 9.88 12.68 35.56
C GLU A 39 10.88 11.86 34.72
N LYS A 40 12.12 11.66 35.23
CA LYS A 40 13.12 10.84 34.53
C LYS A 40 12.70 9.39 34.36
N ALA A 41 11.88 8.85 35.24
CA ALA A 41 11.34 7.51 35.11
C ALA A 41 10.36 7.38 33.94
N MET A 42 9.78 8.50 33.49
CA MET A 42 8.85 8.56 32.35
C MET A 42 9.55 8.85 31.03
N ALA A 43 10.88 9.02 31.02
CA ALA A 43 11.64 9.40 29.82
C ALA A 43 11.35 8.53 28.59
N PRO A 44 11.25 7.19 28.66
CA PRO A 44 10.95 6.37 27.49
C PRO A 44 9.56 6.68 26.88
N TYR A 45 8.55 6.84 27.71
CA TYR A 45 7.19 7.18 27.25
C TYR A 45 7.11 8.59 26.68
N TYR A 46 7.86 9.52 27.28
CA TYR A 46 7.94 10.90 26.80
C TYR A 46 8.68 11.00 25.48
N GLU A 47 9.74 10.22 25.28
CA GLU A 47 10.45 10.10 24.00
C GLU A 47 9.52 9.61 22.91
N ASP A 48 8.79 8.53 23.14
CA ASP A 48 7.81 7.98 22.18
C ASP A 48 6.74 9.01 21.83
N PHE A 49 6.24 9.74 22.83
CA PHE A 49 5.27 10.82 22.61
C PHE A 49 5.84 11.94 21.73
N VAL A 50 7.07 12.39 22.01
CA VAL A 50 7.74 13.44 21.20
C VAL A 50 7.94 12.96 19.78
N ARG A 51 8.47 11.77 19.58
CA ARG A 51 8.69 11.18 18.23
C ARG A 51 7.38 11.02 17.48
N HIS A 52 6.32 10.56 18.13
CA HIS A 52 5.00 10.44 17.52
C HIS A 52 4.43 11.79 17.07
N ASN A 53 4.50 12.82 17.93
CA ASN A 53 4.06 14.18 17.58
C ASN A 53 4.86 14.78 16.41
N MET A 54 6.15 14.49 16.33
CA MET A 54 7.00 14.92 15.21
C MET A 54 6.59 14.23 13.92
N ALA A 55 6.27 12.92 13.96
CA ALA A 55 5.75 12.17 12.83
C ALA A 55 4.42 12.74 12.31
N LEU A 56 3.49 13.05 13.21
CA LEU A 56 2.22 13.71 12.87
C LEU A 56 2.44 15.10 12.27
N SER A 57 3.38 15.88 12.84
CA SER A 57 3.73 17.20 12.30
C SER A 57 4.30 17.11 10.89
N ARG A 58 5.17 16.13 10.61
CA ARG A 58 5.69 15.88 9.25
C ARG A 58 4.57 15.50 8.29
N ALA A 59 3.69 14.59 8.67
CA ALA A 59 2.56 14.17 7.84
C ALA A 59 1.67 15.37 7.47
N LEU A 60 1.40 16.26 8.43
CA LEU A 60 0.65 17.48 8.19
C LEU A 60 1.41 18.45 7.25
N GLN A 61 2.71 18.66 7.48
CA GLN A 61 3.55 19.50 6.62
C GLN A 61 3.56 18.97 5.18
N GLN A 62 3.74 17.66 4.99
CA GLN A 62 3.72 16.99 3.70
C GLN A 62 2.37 17.18 3.00
N ALA A 63 1.26 16.99 3.72
CA ALA A 63 -0.09 17.20 3.18
C ALA A 63 -0.32 18.64 2.73
N LEU A 64 0.12 19.64 3.52
CA LEU A 64 -0.04 21.05 3.22
C LEU A 64 0.82 21.52 2.04
N LEU A 65 1.98 20.91 1.84
CA LEU A 65 2.89 21.23 0.74
C LEU A 65 2.56 20.48 -0.55
N GLY A 66 1.53 19.63 -0.54
CA GLY A 66 1.27 18.68 -1.63
C GLY A 66 2.38 17.62 -1.80
N ARG A 67 3.36 17.62 -0.87
CA ARG A 67 4.41 16.60 -0.77
C ARG A 67 3.90 15.46 0.12
N GLY A 68 4.29 14.21 -0.18
CA GLY A 68 3.85 13.03 0.57
C GLY A 68 2.58 12.39 0.02
N ALA A 69 2.15 12.78 -1.19
CA ALA A 69 1.22 11.96 -1.95
C ALA A 69 1.92 10.66 -2.32
N VAL A 70 1.24 9.54 -2.10
CA VAL A 70 1.69 8.23 -2.56
C VAL A 70 0.69 7.72 -3.57
N ALA A 71 1.21 7.42 -4.78
CA ALA A 71 0.42 6.93 -5.89
C ALA A 71 0.24 5.41 -5.79
N TYR A 72 -0.93 4.91 -6.19
CA TYR A 72 -1.19 3.48 -6.32
C TYR A 72 -2.15 3.24 -7.49
N GLN A 73 -2.16 2.03 -8.03
CA GLN A 73 -3.12 1.66 -9.06
C GLN A 73 -4.38 1.08 -8.44
N GLY A 74 -5.55 1.51 -8.97
CA GLY A 74 -6.86 1.04 -8.56
C GLY A 74 -7.62 2.02 -7.69
N VAL A 75 -8.56 1.49 -6.94
CA VAL A 75 -9.47 2.24 -6.06
C VAL A 75 -9.16 1.97 -4.59
N GLU A 76 -9.76 2.74 -3.70
CA GLU A 76 -9.67 2.51 -2.27
C GLU A 76 -10.14 1.09 -1.92
N GLY A 77 -9.37 0.38 -1.07
CA GLY A 77 -9.63 -1.03 -0.75
C GLY A 77 -8.96 -2.05 -1.68
N ALA A 78 -8.37 -1.64 -2.83
CA ALA A 78 -7.52 -2.53 -3.61
C ALA A 78 -6.25 -2.92 -2.83
N PHE A 79 -5.65 -4.09 -3.14
CA PHE A 79 -4.44 -4.54 -2.41
C PHE A 79 -3.28 -3.55 -2.50
N SER A 80 -3.13 -2.81 -3.61
CA SER A 80 -2.14 -1.72 -3.71
C SER A 80 -2.43 -0.58 -2.72
N HIS A 81 -3.73 -0.23 -2.51
CA HIS A 81 -4.11 0.74 -1.48
C HIS A 81 -3.84 0.23 -0.08
N ILE A 82 -4.12 -1.05 0.20
CA ILE A 82 -3.84 -1.68 1.50
C ILE A 82 -2.33 -1.68 1.78
N ALA A 83 -1.51 -2.09 0.82
CA ALA A 83 -0.05 -2.04 0.93
C ALA A 83 0.45 -0.62 1.20
N LEU A 84 -0.09 0.38 0.47
CA LEU A 84 0.21 1.78 0.69
C LEU A 84 -0.11 2.21 2.13
N ARG A 85 -1.30 1.86 2.65
CA ARG A 85 -1.70 2.23 4.01
C ARG A 85 -0.86 1.58 5.10
N ARG A 86 -0.36 0.37 4.86
CA ARG A 86 0.58 -0.31 5.77
C ARG A 86 1.95 0.37 5.78
N LEU A 87 2.45 0.75 4.61
CA LEU A 87 3.76 1.42 4.48
C LEU A 87 3.72 2.90 4.86
N PHE A 88 2.64 3.59 4.50
CA PHE A 88 2.47 5.03 4.63
C PHE A 88 1.12 5.38 5.27
N PRO A 89 0.91 5.10 6.57
CA PRO A 89 -0.40 5.21 7.22
C PRO A 89 -1.00 6.63 7.16
N HIS A 90 -0.16 7.65 7.08
CA HIS A 90 -0.57 9.06 7.11
C HIS A 90 -0.41 9.79 5.76
N ALA A 91 0.06 9.11 4.73
CA ALA A 91 0.22 9.73 3.42
C ALA A 91 -1.14 10.01 2.74
N ARG A 92 -1.18 11.01 1.89
CA ARG A 92 -2.29 11.21 0.97
C ARG A 92 -2.22 10.15 -0.14
N ALA A 93 -3.09 9.16 -0.09
CA ALA A 93 -3.18 8.14 -1.13
C ALA A 93 -3.87 8.72 -2.37
N VAL A 94 -3.28 8.50 -3.54
CA VAL A 94 -3.82 8.93 -4.84
C VAL A 94 -3.91 7.73 -5.76
N GLY A 95 -5.15 7.34 -6.11
CA GLY A 95 -5.42 6.22 -7.00
C GLY A 95 -5.31 6.62 -8.46
N PHE A 96 -4.73 5.76 -9.28
CA PHE A 96 -4.60 5.89 -10.74
C PHE A 96 -5.19 4.69 -11.46
N ALA A 97 -5.57 4.87 -12.72
CA ALA A 97 -6.20 3.80 -13.50
C ALA A 97 -5.21 2.71 -13.89
N THR A 98 -3.98 3.08 -14.24
CA THR A 98 -2.95 2.16 -14.73
C THR A 98 -1.65 2.27 -13.92
N TRP A 99 -0.82 1.22 -13.98
CA TRP A 99 0.52 1.26 -13.39
C TRP A 99 1.41 2.31 -14.05
N ALA A 100 1.30 2.49 -15.36
CA ALA A 100 2.02 3.53 -16.10
C ALA A 100 1.70 4.94 -15.58
N ASP A 101 0.44 5.20 -15.19
CA ASP A 101 0.05 6.49 -14.59
C ASP A 101 0.72 6.71 -13.24
N VAL A 102 0.88 5.65 -12.43
CA VAL A 102 1.60 5.72 -11.15
C VAL A 102 3.07 6.10 -11.38
N PHE A 103 3.75 5.46 -12.35
CA PHE A 103 5.13 5.80 -12.71
C PHE A 103 5.25 7.25 -13.16
N ARG A 104 4.36 7.70 -14.05
CA ARG A 104 4.33 9.09 -14.53
C ARG A 104 4.09 10.10 -13.40
N ALA A 105 3.15 9.80 -12.49
CA ALA A 105 2.86 10.67 -11.35
C ALA A 105 4.09 10.88 -10.44
N VAL A 106 4.87 9.82 -10.20
CA VAL A 106 6.11 9.91 -9.43
C VAL A 106 7.19 10.65 -10.22
N GLU A 107 7.38 10.34 -11.50
CA GLU A 107 8.37 11.00 -12.36
C GLU A 107 8.11 12.50 -12.51
N ASN A 108 6.85 12.90 -12.64
CA ASN A 108 6.43 14.31 -12.72
C ASN A 108 6.43 15.03 -11.37
N GLY A 109 6.51 14.29 -10.24
CA GLY A 109 6.48 14.87 -8.89
C GLY A 109 5.08 15.17 -8.36
N GLU A 110 4.03 14.62 -8.99
CA GLU A 110 2.64 14.66 -8.50
C GLU A 110 2.48 13.77 -7.27
N ALA A 111 3.30 12.71 -7.16
CA ALA A 111 3.46 11.87 -6.00
C ALA A 111 4.93 11.74 -5.63
N GLU A 112 5.22 11.58 -4.34
CA GLU A 112 6.59 11.36 -3.84
C GLU A 112 7.02 9.90 -4.05
N TYR A 113 6.09 8.99 -3.84
CA TYR A 113 6.29 7.55 -4.02
C TYR A 113 5.14 6.93 -4.81
N GLY A 114 5.41 5.77 -5.40
CA GLY A 114 4.41 4.89 -6.00
C GLY A 114 4.47 3.50 -5.37
N VAL A 115 3.34 2.89 -5.07
CA VAL A 115 3.24 1.51 -4.56
C VAL A 115 2.60 0.64 -5.64
N LEU A 116 3.34 -0.39 -6.07
CA LEU A 116 2.95 -1.26 -7.19
C LEU A 116 3.16 -2.74 -6.85
N PRO A 117 2.26 -3.64 -7.29
CA PRO A 117 2.50 -5.08 -7.19
C PRO A 117 3.65 -5.47 -8.12
N PHE A 118 4.56 -6.29 -7.64
CA PHE A 118 5.72 -6.74 -8.41
C PHE A 118 5.72 -8.24 -8.67
N GLU A 119 5.34 -9.01 -7.67
CA GLU A 119 5.30 -10.47 -7.71
C GLU A 119 4.14 -10.98 -6.85
N ASN A 120 3.49 -12.04 -7.26
CA ASN A 120 2.55 -12.77 -6.42
C ASN A 120 2.94 -14.25 -6.35
N SER A 121 2.93 -14.84 -5.16
CA SER A 121 3.37 -16.22 -4.93
C SER A 121 2.59 -17.28 -5.72
N SER A 122 1.34 -16.96 -6.13
CA SER A 122 0.48 -17.90 -6.88
C SER A 122 0.52 -17.70 -8.39
N VAL A 123 0.92 -16.51 -8.89
CA VAL A 123 0.81 -16.13 -10.32
C VAL A 123 2.18 -15.78 -10.91
N GLY A 124 3.16 -15.44 -10.07
CA GLY A 124 4.49 -15.02 -10.48
C GLY A 124 4.60 -13.50 -10.68
N ASP A 125 5.51 -13.11 -11.56
CA ASP A 125 5.90 -11.71 -11.77
C ASP A 125 4.80 -10.90 -12.46
N VAL A 126 4.68 -9.63 -12.08
CA VAL A 126 3.86 -8.64 -12.78
C VAL A 126 4.71 -8.00 -13.87
N SER A 127 4.81 -8.68 -15.03
CA SER A 127 5.72 -8.32 -16.11
C SER A 127 5.60 -6.88 -16.59
N GLU A 128 4.38 -6.32 -16.64
CA GLU A 128 4.16 -4.91 -17.02
C GLU A 128 4.83 -3.94 -16.05
N VAL A 129 4.81 -4.20 -14.74
CA VAL A 129 5.50 -3.35 -13.75
C VAL A 129 7.01 -3.48 -13.90
N LEU A 130 7.53 -4.66 -14.22
CA LEU A 130 8.93 -4.87 -14.52
C LEU A 130 9.39 -4.05 -15.74
N ASP A 131 8.60 -4.09 -16.83
CA ASP A 131 8.87 -3.32 -18.06
C ASP A 131 8.83 -1.80 -17.79
N LEU A 132 7.90 -1.35 -16.94
CA LEU A 132 7.82 0.04 -16.54
C LEU A 132 9.05 0.49 -15.71
N CYS A 133 9.62 -0.38 -14.88
CA CYS A 133 10.87 -0.08 -14.19
C CYS A 133 12.02 0.19 -15.17
N PHE A 134 12.11 -0.56 -16.27
CA PHE A 134 13.09 -0.29 -17.34
C PHE A 134 12.79 0.99 -18.11
N SER A 135 11.52 1.27 -18.36
CA SER A 135 11.11 2.44 -19.16
C SER A 135 11.27 3.77 -18.43
N HIS A 136 11.40 3.74 -17.08
CA HIS A 136 11.53 4.93 -16.24
C HIS A 136 12.85 4.94 -15.43
N PRO A 137 14.02 5.08 -16.10
CA PRO A 137 15.32 4.92 -15.47
C PRO A 137 15.66 6.00 -14.42
N LYS A 138 14.86 7.06 -14.33
CA LYS A 138 14.99 8.10 -13.29
C LYS A 138 14.35 7.71 -11.96
N LEU A 139 13.61 6.62 -11.94
CA LEU A 139 12.97 6.10 -10.74
C LEU A 139 13.74 4.88 -10.22
N CYS A 140 13.75 4.75 -8.91
CA CYS A 140 14.41 3.67 -8.20
C CYS A 140 13.40 2.90 -7.34
N VAL A 141 13.63 1.61 -7.15
CA VAL A 141 12.93 0.84 -6.11
C VAL A 141 13.55 1.22 -4.76
N CYS A 142 12.77 1.91 -3.94
CA CYS A 142 13.20 2.44 -2.65
C CYS A 142 12.90 1.50 -1.49
N ASP A 143 11.88 0.66 -1.63
CA ASP A 143 11.46 -0.29 -0.60
C ASP A 143 10.70 -1.47 -1.22
N VAL A 144 10.60 -2.57 -0.45
CA VAL A 144 9.85 -3.78 -0.82
C VAL A 144 9.00 -4.19 0.38
N TYR A 145 7.75 -4.56 0.12
CA TYR A 145 6.80 -4.98 1.16
C TYR A 145 6.03 -6.22 0.73
N ASP A 146 6.09 -7.27 1.53
CA ASP A 146 5.35 -8.50 1.32
C ASP A 146 4.02 -8.41 2.07
N LEU A 147 2.91 -8.39 1.33
CA LEU A 147 1.54 -8.33 1.86
C LEU A 147 0.88 -9.70 1.75
N PRO A 148 0.53 -10.36 2.87
CA PRO A 148 -0.33 -11.54 2.84
C PRO A 148 -1.70 -11.20 2.24
N VAL A 149 -2.15 -11.99 1.27
CA VAL A 149 -3.41 -11.78 0.56
C VAL A 149 -4.43 -12.82 1.02
N GLY A 150 -5.28 -12.43 1.96
CA GLY A 150 -6.44 -13.20 2.37
C GLY A 150 -7.67 -12.87 1.54
N GLN A 151 -8.25 -13.87 0.89
CA GLN A 151 -9.52 -13.71 0.18
C GLN A 151 -10.67 -14.12 1.11
N ASN A 152 -11.62 -13.21 1.32
CA ASN A 152 -12.77 -13.45 2.18
C ASN A 152 -14.07 -13.27 1.39
N LEU A 153 -15.11 -13.98 1.77
CA LEU A 153 -16.44 -13.76 1.24
C LEU A 153 -17.12 -12.65 2.02
N LEU A 154 -17.49 -11.59 1.34
CA LEU A 154 -18.08 -10.38 1.91
C LEU A 154 -19.52 -10.24 1.43
N GLY A 155 -20.45 -10.05 2.36
CA GLY A 155 -21.86 -9.80 2.07
C GLY A 155 -22.38 -8.55 2.77
N VAL A 156 -23.58 -8.13 2.44
CA VAL A 156 -24.24 -7.01 3.09
C VAL A 156 -24.62 -7.36 4.54
N PRO A 157 -24.74 -6.37 5.45
CA PRO A 157 -25.17 -6.61 6.83
C PRO A 157 -26.47 -7.41 6.93
N GLY A 158 -26.45 -8.44 7.76
CA GLY A 158 -27.58 -9.33 7.96
C GLY A 158 -27.78 -10.39 6.87
N ALA A 159 -26.86 -10.53 5.91
CA ALA A 159 -26.81 -11.68 5.03
C ALA A 159 -26.17 -12.88 5.76
N ALA A 160 -26.65 -14.08 5.48
CA ALA A 160 -26.03 -15.34 5.89
C ALA A 160 -25.38 -16.03 4.67
N LEU A 161 -24.45 -16.94 4.93
CA LEU A 161 -23.76 -17.69 3.87
C LEU A 161 -24.75 -18.42 2.94
N GLY A 162 -25.86 -18.94 3.48
CA GLY A 162 -26.90 -19.63 2.72
C GLY A 162 -27.75 -18.75 1.82
N ASP A 163 -27.75 -17.44 2.03
CA ASP A 163 -28.49 -16.48 1.18
C ASP A 163 -27.77 -16.24 -0.15
N VAL A 164 -26.43 -16.39 -0.16
CA VAL A 164 -25.59 -16.04 -1.30
C VAL A 164 -25.85 -16.96 -2.49
N LYS A 165 -26.07 -16.38 -3.65
CA LYS A 165 -26.26 -17.07 -4.93
C LYS A 165 -25.17 -16.70 -5.96
N THR A 166 -24.67 -15.47 -5.90
CA THR A 166 -23.70 -14.95 -6.88
C THR A 166 -22.55 -14.26 -6.16
N VAL A 167 -21.33 -14.55 -6.62
CA VAL A 167 -20.11 -13.96 -6.12
C VAL A 167 -19.43 -13.13 -7.20
N PHE A 168 -18.98 -11.92 -6.81
CA PHE A 168 -18.27 -10.97 -7.66
C PHE A 168 -16.82 -10.90 -7.23
N SER A 169 -15.87 -10.93 -8.16
CA SER A 169 -14.48 -10.57 -7.91
C SER A 169 -13.66 -10.43 -9.19
N HIS A 170 -12.37 -10.07 -9.03
CA HIS A 170 -11.40 -10.17 -10.09
C HIS A 170 -11.21 -11.64 -10.52
N PRO A 171 -11.01 -11.95 -11.82
CA PRO A 171 -10.85 -13.32 -12.31
C PRO A 171 -9.84 -14.16 -11.53
N GLN A 172 -8.70 -13.56 -11.17
CA GLN A 172 -7.67 -14.24 -10.37
C GLN A 172 -8.19 -14.64 -8.98
N ALA A 173 -8.92 -13.78 -8.29
CA ALA A 173 -9.48 -14.10 -6.97
C ALA A 173 -10.57 -15.17 -7.06
N LEU A 174 -11.41 -15.12 -8.10
CA LEU A 174 -12.39 -16.18 -8.38
C LEU A 174 -11.69 -17.53 -8.61
N HIS A 175 -10.60 -17.55 -9.38
CA HIS A 175 -9.81 -18.75 -9.62
C HIS A 175 -9.18 -19.28 -8.32
N GLN A 176 -8.58 -18.44 -7.51
CA GLN A 176 -7.99 -18.82 -6.21
C GLN A 176 -9.02 -19.39 -5.23
N CYS A 177 -10.29 -18.98 -5.35
CA CYS A 177 -11.40 -19.42 -4.50
C CYS A 177 -12.31 -20.45 -5.16
N ALA A 178 -11.93 -21.02 -6.33
CA ALA A 178 -12.79 -21.90 -7.12
C ALA A 178 -13.31 -23.12 -6.35
N GLY A 179 -12.52 -23.70 -5.48
CA GLY A 179 -12.92 -24.82 -4.62
C GLY A 179 -14.09 -24.46 -3.71
N PHE A 180 -13.99 -23.33 -3.00
CA PHE A 180 -15.03 -22.81 -2.12
C PHE A 180 -16.32 -22.46 -2.90
N ILE A 181 -16.17 -21.75 -4.02
CA ILE A 181 -17.28 -21.34 -4.89
C ILE A 181 -18.05 -22.57 -5.40
N LYS A 182 -17.31 -23.61 -5.85
CA LYS A 182 -17.90 -24.86 -6.33
C LYS A 182 -18.64 -25.63 -5.22
N THR A 183 -18.08 -25.68 -4.02
CA THR A 183 -18.70 -26.38 -2.87
C THR A 183 -20.05 -25.76 -2.52
N LEU A 184 -20.20 -24.45 -2.64
CA LEU A 184 -21.46 -23.76 -2.35
C LEU A 184 -22.36 -23.57 -3.59
N GLY A 185 -21.93 -24.00 -4.79
CA GLY A 185 -22.71 -23.88 -6.02
C GLY A 185 -22.99 -22.42 -6.44
N LEU A 186 -22.08 -21.50 -6.14
CA LEU A 186 -22.28 -20.07 -6.42
C LEU A 186 -22.02 -19.74 -7.89
N ALA A 187 -22.87 -18.89 -8.47
CA ALA A 187 -22.60 -18.27 -9.75
C ALA A 187 -21.47 -17.23 -9.60
N GLN A 188 -20.67 -17.07 -10.66
CA GLN A 188 -19.51 -16.16 -10.66
C GLN A 188 -19.76 -14.99 -11.60
N GLN A 189 -19.35 -13.80 -11.19
CA GLN A 189 -19.34 -12.60 -12.03
C GLN A 189 -18.02 -11.86 -11.87
N GLU A 190 -17.38 -11.56 -12.99
CA GLU A 190 -16.11 -10.86 -13.02
C GLU A 190 -16.26 -9.37 -12.78
N ALA A 191 -15.28 -8.81 -12.09
CA ALA A 191 -15.11 -7.39 -11.85
C ALA A 191 -13.65 -6.99 -12.14
N ALA A 192 -13.43 -5.72 -12.45
CA ALA A 192 -12.10 -5.22 -12.79
C ALA A 192 -11.08 -5.35 -11.65
N ASN A 193 -11.53 -5.32 -10.39
CA ASN A 193 -10.74 -5.65 -9.20
C ASN A 193 -11.64 -6.05 -8.03
N THR A 194 -11.03 -6.60 -6.97
CA THR A 194 -11.74 -7.10 -5.78
C THR A 194 -12.45 -5.99 -5.01
N ALA A 195 -11.90 -4.77 -4.96
CA ALA A 195 -12.50 -3.65 -4.24
C ALA A 195 -13.73 -3.10 -4.97
N LEU A 196 -13.70 -3.02 -6.32
CA LEU A 196 -14.88 -2.66 -7.12
C LEU A 196 -15.99 -3.71 -7.01
N ALA A 197 -15.64 -4.98 -6.90
CA ALA A 197 -16.61 -6.04 -6.63
C ALA A 197 -17.33 -5.82 -5.28
N ALA A 198 -16.57 -5.50 -4.23
CA ALA A 198 -17.11 -5.20 -2.91
C ALA A 198 -17.99 -3.93 -2.93
N GLN A 199 -17.55 -2.88 -3.61
CA GLN A 199 -18.31 -1.64 -3.78
C GLN A 199 -19.66 -1.91 -4.48
N GLU A 200 -19.67 -2.73 -5.53
CA GLU A 200 -20.88 -3.07 -6.25
C GLU A 200 -21.87 -3.87 -5.39
N VAL A 201 -21.39 -4.84 -4.61
CA VAL A 201 -22.22 -5.60 -3.66
C VAL A 201 -22.80 -4.66 -2.60
N ALA A 202 -22.02 -3.77 -2.03
CA ALA A 202 -22.48 -2.78 -1.06
C ALA A 202 -23.55 -1.85 -1.65
N ARG A 203 -23.33 -1.37 -2.88
CA ARG A 203 -24.27 -0.49 -3.59
C ARG A 203 -25.60 -1.16 -3.89
N ARG A 204 -25.61 -2.45 -4.24
CA ARG A 204 -26.84 -3.20 -4.54
C ARG A 204 -27.65 -3.54 -3.30
N GLY A 205 -27.01 -3.76 -2.17
CA GLY A 205 -27.68 -4.07 -0.91
C GLY A 205 -28.44 -5.41 -0.89
N ASP A 206 -28.16 -6.31 -1.84
CA ASP A 206 -28.85 -7.60 -2.00
C ASP A 206 -28.10 -8.72 -1.26
N LYS A 207 -28.79 -9.42 -0.36
CA LYS A 207 -28.26 -10.54 0.41
C LYS A 207 -27.84 -11.76 -0.43
N ALA A 208 -28.41 -11.88 -1.64
CA ALA A 208 -28.03 -12.94 -2.58
C ALA A 208 -26.68 -12.70 -3.27
N LEU A 209 -26.07 -11.53 -3.07
CA LEU A 209 -24.80 -11.14 -3.68
C LEU A 209 -23.70 -11.07 -2.64
N ALA A 210 -22.52 -11.55 -3.01
CA ALA A 210 -21.31 -11.43 -2.20
C ALA A 210 -20.12 -11.02 -3.07
N ALA A 211 -19.08 -10.46 -2.44
CA ALA A 211 -17.81 -10.18 -3.09
C ALA A 211 -16.70 -11.03 -2.48
N ILE A 212 -15.68 -11.36 -3.27
CA ILE A 212 -14.42 -11.90 -2.76
C ILE A 212 -13.42 -10.76 -2.73
N ALA A 213 -12.98 -10.38 -1.52
CA ALA A 213 -12.01 -9.30 -1.31
C ALA A 213 -11.29 -9.45 0.04
N SER A 214 -10.46 -8.47 0.40
CA SER A 214 -9.81 -8.42 1.70
C SER A 214 -10.78 -8.06 2.83
N GLU A 215 -10.41 -8.37 4.07
CA GLU A 215 -11.20 -7.98 5.24
C GLU A 215 -11.24 -6.47 5.44
N GLU A 216 -10.16 -5.76 5.14
CA GLU A 216 -10.09 -4.30 5.19
C GLU A 216 -11.13 -3.66 4.25
N THR A 217 -11.37 -4.28 3.10
CA THR A 217 -12.38 -3.84 2.14
C THR A 217 -13.80 -3.98 2.69
N ALA A 218 -14.06 -4.99 3.53
CA ALA A 218 -15.35 -5.12 4.22
C ALA A 218 -15.63 -3.92 5.12
N GLY A 219 -14.67 -3.54 5.97
CA GLY A 219 -14.78 -2.36 6.83
C GLY A 219 -14.99 -1.06 6.05
N LEU A 220 -14.31 -0.92 4.91
CA LEU A 220 -14.37 0.27 4.09
C LEU A 220 -15.74 0.50 3.44
N TYR A 221 -16.37 -0.56 2.96
CA TYR A 221 -17.67 -0.48 2.25
C TYR A 221 -18.88 -0.91 3.10
N GLY A 222 -18.69 -1.09 4.41
CA GLY A 222 -19.79 -1.46 5.33
C GLY A 222 -20.35 -2.86 5.07
N LEU A 223 -19.51 -3.78 4.59
CA LEU A 223 -19.84 -5.18 4.38
C LEU A 223 -19.46 -6.02 5.61
N CYS A 224 -20.04 -7.19 5.73
CA CYS A 224 -19.73 -8.20 6.75
C CYS A 224 -18.93 -9.35 6.13
N VAL A 225 -17.99 -9.90 6.87
CA VAL A 225 -17.27 -11.11 6.47
C VAL A 225 -18.16 -12.32 6.73
N LEU A 226 -18.58 -13.02 5.68
CA LEU A 226 -19.39 -14.24 5.75
C LEU A 226 -18.54 -15.50 5.88
N ALA A 227 -17.35 -15.51 5.24
CA ALA A 227 -16.35 -16.57 5.38
C ALA A 227 -14.95 -15.97 5.19
N ARG A 228 -13.99 -16.46 5.99
CA ARG A 228 -12.59 -15.99 5.99
C ARG A 228 -11.69 -16.96 5.25
N ASN A 229 -10.62 -16.42 4.62
CA ASN A 229 -9.52 -17.19 4.03
C ASN A 229 -10.02 -18.31 3.11
N ILE A 230 -10.91 -17.97 2.18
CA ILE A 230 -11.55 -18.92 1.26
C ILE A 230 -10.68 -19.30 0.06
N ASN A 231 -9.48 -18.68 -0.06
CA ASN A 231 -8.47 -19.08 -1.04
C ASN A 231 -7.84 -20.43 -0.64
N GLY A 232 -7.62 -21.28 -1.62
CA GLY A 232 -7.13 -22.65 -1.42
C GLY A 232 -5.66 -22.77 -0.98
N SER A 233 -4.93 -21.66 -0.78
CA SER A 233 -3.54 -21.63 -0.33
C SER A 233 -3.39 -20.65 0.82
N GLU A 234 -2.72 -21.08 1.90
CA GLU A 234 -2.40 -20.23 3.06
C GLU A 234 -1.24 -19.28 2.75
N ASP A 235 -0.42 -19.57 1.75
CA ASP A 235 0.82 -18.84 1.42
C ASP A 235 0.64 -17.80 0.29
N ASN A 236 -0.58 -17.27 0.10
CA ASN A 236 -0.80 -16.24 -0.92
C ASN A 236 -0.26 -14.90 -0.44
N THR A 237 0.86 -14.48 -1.02
CA THR A 237 1.53 -13.23 -0.70
C THR A 237 1.79 -12.44 -1.98
N THR A 238 1.51 -11.15 -1.95
CA THR A 238 1.91 -10.23 -3.02
C THR A 238 3.04 -9.35 -2.53
N ARG A 239 4.15 -9.37 -3.26
CA ARG A 239 5.26 -8.46 -3.07
C ARG A 239 4.98 -7.16 -3.77
N PHE A 240 5.00 -6.07 -3.03
CA PHE A 240 4.91 -4.72 -3.55
C PHE A 240 6.26 -4.04 -3.55
N ILE A 241 6.53 -3.23 -4.57
CA ILE A 241 7.65 -2.31 -4.62
C ILE A 241 7.17 -0.89 -4.36
N VAL A 242 8.05 -0.11 -3.75
CA VAL A 242 7.91 1.34 -3.62
C VAL A 242 8.88 1.98 -4.59
N ILE A 243 8.38 2.76 -5.53
CA ILE A 243 9.20 3.55 -6.45
C ILE A 243 9.30 4.99 -5.99
N GLY A 244 10.45 5.63 -6.23
CA GLY A 244 10.72 7.03 -5.92
C GLY A 244 11.91 7.54 -6.71
N LYS A 245 12.22 8.84 -6.58
CA LYS A 245 13.32 9.51 -7.33
C LYS A 245 14.70 9.34 -6.71
N ALA A 246 14.77 8.97 -5.44
CA ALA A 246 16.02 8.86 -4.72
C ALA A 246 16.16 7.49 -4.07
N LEU A 247 17.33 6.86 -4.23
CA LEU A 247 17.69 5.65 -3.48
C LEU A 247 17.85 5.98 -2.00
N ARG A 248 17.52 5.03 -1.13
CA ARG A 248 17.94 5.09 0.28
C ARG A 248 19.43 4.85 0.35
N GLU A 249 20.15 5.74 1.04
CA GLU A 249 21.62 5.65 1.19
C GLU A 249 22.07 4.47 2.04
N LYS A 250 21.19 3.89 2.85
CA LYS A 250 21.50 2.78 3.76
C LYS A 250 20.47 1.67 3.63
N GLY A 251 20.96 0.45 3.55
CA GLY A 251 20.14 -0.77 3.49
C GLY A 251 21.02 -2.01 3.53
N ASN A 252 20.43 -3.16 3.84
CA ASN A 252 21.10 -4.46 3.83
C ASN A 252 20.72 -5.31 2.61
N ARG A 253 19.91 -4.77 1.72
CA ARG A 253 19.46 -5.38 0.46
C ARG A 253 19.39 -4.32 -0.62
N PHE A 254 19.56 -4.74 -1.87
CA PHE A 254 19.33 -3.91 -3.05
C PHE A 254 18.64 -4.75 -4.13
N SER A 255 17.91 -4.08 -5.02
CA SER A 255 17.34 -4.68 -6.23
C SER A 255 18.16 -4.19 -7.42
N LEU A 256 18.65 -5.12 -8.23
CA LEU A 256 19.35 -4.84 -9.48
C LEU A 256 18.51 -5.33 -10.64
N LEU A 257 18.11 -4.42 -11.51
CA LEU A 257 17.41 -4.70 -12.73
C LEU A 257 18.39 -4.53 -13.90
N PHE A 258 18.56 -5.56 -14.68
CA PHE A 258 19.49 -5.53 -15.82
C PHE A 258 18.96 -6.36 -16.99
N THR A 259 19.42 -6.05 -18.19
CA THR A 259 19.20 -6.86 -19.40
C THR A 259 20.51 -7.49 -19.84
N VAL A 260 20.40 -8.61 -20.53
CA VAL A 260 21.54 -9.27 -21.16
C VAL A 260 21.25 -9.48 -22.65
N ASP A 261 22.29 -9.46 -23.47
CA ASP A 261 22.16 -9.87 -24.86
C ASP A 261 21.60 -11.30 -24.95
N HIS A 262 20.72 -11.56 -25.89
CA HIS A 262 20.17 -12.90 -26.10
C HIS A 262 21.21 -13.80 -26.80
N LYS A 263 22.29 -14.14 -26.07
CA LYS A 263 23.42 -14.98 -26.51
C LYS A 263 23.74 -16.04 -25.47
N ALA A 264 24.18 -17.20 -25.91
CA ALA A 264 24.61 -18.28 -25.02
C ALA A 264 25.67 -17.77 -24.03
N GLY A 265 25.45 -18.01 -22.72
CA GLY A 265 26.37 -17.64 -21.65
C GLY A 265 26.30 -16.15 -21.24
N ALA A 266 25.41 -15.32 -21.81
CA ALA A 266 25.34 -13.90 -21.44
C ALA A 266 24.93 -13.70 -19.96
N LEU A 267 23.95 -14.43 -19.46
CA LEU A 267 23.54 -14.38 -18.06
C LEU A 267 24.65 -14.85 -17.12
N ALA A 268 25.35 -15.93 -17.46
CA ALA A 268 26.44 -16.47 -16.66
C ALA A 268 27.65 -15.51 -16.52
N ARG A 269 27.80 -14.57 -17.48
CA ARG A 269 28.85 -13.54 -17.40
C ARG A 269 28.50 -12.37 -16.48
N VAL A 270 27.24 -12.17 -16.20
CA VAL A 270 26.76 -11.10 -15.29
C VAL A 270 26.66 -11.60 -13.86
N MET A 271 26.27 -12.89 -13.69
CA MET A 271 26.22 -13.56 -12.40
C MET A 271 27.63 -13.91 -11.86
#